data_71c35f7792ba0edc34fd72e15ddda0f7
#
_entry.id   71c35f7792ba0edc34fd72e15ddda0f7
#
_cell.length_a   1.000
_cell.length_b   1.000
_cell.length_c   1.000
_cell.angle_alpha   90.00
_cell.angle_beta   90.00
_cell.angle_gamma   90.00
#
_symmetry.space_group_name_H-M   'P 1'
#
loop_
_entity.id
_entity.type
_entity.pdbx_description
1 polymer ?
#
loop_
_entity_poly.entity_id
_entity_poly.type
_entity_poly.pdbx_seq_one_letter_code
_entity_poly.pdbx_strand_id
1 'polypeptide(L)'
;MTNEKQTVEIQLNRKIRSNIDVVTKCHFDLPVVVDVPKNLDDGTPFPTMYWLTCPMYVKKVSTLESNGMVKHLDKQLVDNKKLNKLWRKRQKSYENERNKKYKSLSNTISPMGGVGGTTKSIKCLHSHLADELVSGKNVIGKVVLESIGGCNCNEPCVVNGSKNDKWRIEW
;
A
#
# COMPACT_ATOMS: atom_id res chain seq x y z
N MET A 1 -14.68 13.11 -17.34
CA MET A 1 -14.25 12.42 -16.11
C MET A 1 -12.93 11.73 -16.40
N THR A 2 -11.86 12.05 -15.68
CA THR A 2 -10.56 11.38 -15.84
C THR A 2 -10.74 9.94 -15.37
N ASN A 3 -10.32 8.98 -16.18
CA ASN A 3 -10.35 7.56 -15.81
C ASN A 3 -9.44 7.35 -14.60
N GLU A 4 -9.92 6.73 -13.53
CA GLU A 4 -9.15 6.47 -12.30
C GLU A 4 -7.83 5.73 -12.58
N LYS A 5 -7.82 4.78 -13.51
CA LYS A 5 -6.60 4.09 -13.95
C LYS A 5 -5.58 5.07 -14.53
N GLN A 6 -6.01 6.00 -15.38
CA GLN A 6 -5.14 7.03 -15.93
C GLN A 6 -4.56 7.94 -14.83
N THR A 7 -5.39 8.34 -13.86
CA THR A 7 -4.94 9.13 -12.72
C THR A 7 -3.84 8.41 -11.94
N VAL A 8 -4.04 7.12 -11.65
CA VAL A 8 -3.03 6.31 -10.95
C VAL A 8 -1.76 6.14 -11.78
N GLU A 9 -1.85 5.96 -13.10
CA GLU A 9 -0.68 5.91 -13.98
C GLU A 9 0.14 7.21 -13.94
N ILE A 10 -0.55 8.36 -13.86
CA ILE A 10 0.10 9.68 -13.71
C ILE A 10 0.77 9.78 -12.34
N GLN A 11 0.07 9.40 -11.26
CA GLN A 11 0.61 9.42 -9.90
C GLN A 11 1.88 8.58 -9.77
N LEU A 12 1.89 7.39 -10.37
CA LEU A 12 3.00 6.44 -10.31
C LEU A 12 4.07 6.66 -11.38
N ASN A 13 3.80 7.56 -12.34
CA ASN A 13 4.64 7.82 -13.51
C ASN A 13 4.98 6.53 -14.29
N ARG A 14 4.01 5.62 -14.43
CA ARG A 14 4.15 4.36 -15.17
C ARG A 14 2.81 3.77 -15.57
N LYS A 15 2.79 2.96 -16.62
CA LYS A 15 1.62 2.18 -17.02
C LYS A 15 1.31 1.07 -16.01
N ILE A 16 0.01 0.84 -15.78
CA ILE A 16 -0.49 -0.25 -14.95
C ILE A 16 -0.85 -1.42 -15.84
N ARG A 17 -0.32 -2.60 -15.48
CA ARG A 17 -0.50 -3.87 -16.20
C ARG A 17 -1.60 -4.73 -15.58
N SER A 18 -2.69 -4.11 -15.15
CA SER A 18 -3.85 -4.81 -14.59
C SER A 18 -5.05 -3.87 -14.53
N ASN A 19 -6.23 -4.43 -14.34
CA ASN A 19 -7.36 -3.68 -13.83
C ASN A 19 -7.12 -3.35 -12.36
N ILE A 20 -7.66 -2.23 -11.92
CA ILE A 20 -7.56 -1.76 -10.54
C ILE A 20 -8.89 -1.19 -10.10
N ASP A 21 -9.17 -1.26 -8.81
CA ASP A 21 -10.28 -0.57 -8.17
C ASP A 21 -9.73 0.41 -7.12
N VAL A 22 -10.17 1.66 -7.15
CA VAL A 22 -9.77 2.65 -6.13
C VAL A 22 -10.53 2.36 -4.85
N VAL A 23 -9.79 2.07 -3.76
CA VAL A 23 -10.39 1.70 -2.46
C VAL A 23 -10.28 2.79 -1.40
N THR A 24 -9.33 3.71 -1.55
CA THR A 24 -9.26 4.92 -0.73
C THR A 24 -8.87 6.13 -1.57
N LYS A 25 -9.40 7.30 -1.20
CA LYS A 25 -9.13 8.58 -1.86
C LYS A 25 -8.72 9.64 -0.85
N CYS A 26 -7.99 10.66 -1.30
CA CYS A 26 -7.64 11.83 -0.48
C CYS A 26 -8.75 12.90 -0.52
N HIS A 27 -8.53 14.01 0.17
CA HIS A 27 -9.48 15.13 0.23
C HIS A 27 -9.70 15.86 -1.11
N PHE A 28 -8.87 15.59 -2.13
CA PHE A 28 -9.10 16.04 -3.51
C PHE A 28 -9.79 14.99 -4.38
N ASP A 29 -10.38 13.94 -3.78
CA ASP A 29 -11.00 12.81 -4.47
C ASP A 29 -10.05 12.05 -5.42
N LEU A 30 -8.74 12.16 -5.20
CA LEU A 30 -7.71 11.44 -5.96
C LEU A 30 -7.36 10.11 -5.30
N PRO A 31 -7.02 9.06 -6.09
CA PRO A 31 -6.62 7.76 -5.57
C PRO A 31 -5.47 7.82 -4.57
N VAL A 32 -5.59 7.07 -3.48
CA VAL A 32 -4.53 6.89 -2.47
C VAL A 32 -4.09 5.43 -2.41
N VAL A 33 -5.05 4.51 -2.38
CA VAL A 33 -4.79 3.07 -2.43
C VAL A 33 -5.71 2.44 -3.46
N VAL A 34 -5.16 1.54 -4.24
CA VAL A 34 -5.91 0.71 -5.17
C VAL A 34 -5.87 -0.76 -4.74
N ASP A 35 -6.96 -1.45 -4.99
CA ASP A 35 -7.04 -2.90 -4.97
C ASP A 35 -6.49 -3.44 -6.29
N VAL A 36 -5.66 -4.47 -6.22
CA VAL A 36 -5.03 -5.08 -7.38
C VAL A 36 -5.43 -6.56 -7.50
N PRO A 37 -5.57 -7.07 -8.74
CA PRO A 37 -5.93 -8.47 -8.96
C PRO A 37 -4.79 -9.39 -8.54
N LYS A 38 -5.11 -10.69 -8.40
CA LYS A 38 -4.15 -11.74 -8.08
C LYS A 38 -3.02 -11.85 -9.11
N ASN A 39 -3.36 -11.69 -10.37
CA ASN A 39 -2.42 -11.78 -11.47
C ASN A 39 -2.47 -10.47 -12.29
N LEU A 40 -1.32 -10.07 -12.78
CA LEU A 40 -1.21 -9.02 -13.78
C LEU A 40 -1.74 -9.52 -15.14
N ASP A 41 -1.93 -8.62 -16.11
CA ASP A 41 -2.46 -8.96 -17.44
C ASP A 41 -1.58 -9.98 -18.20
N ASP A 42 -0.30 -10.07 -17.85
CA ASP A 42 0.66 -11.05 -18.38
C ASP A 42 0.66 -12.39 -17.61
N GLY A 43 -0.25 -12.57 -16.66
CA GLY A 43 -0.35 -13.77 -15.82
C GLY A 43 0.62 -13.81 -14.63
N THR A 44 1.48 -12.81 -14.46
CA THR A 44 2.42 -12.75 -13.32
C THR A 44 1.66 -12.66 -12.00
N PRO A 45 1.91 -13.57 -11.03
CA PRO A 45 1.26 -13.52 -9.73
C PRO A 45 1.63 -12.25 -8.97
N PHE A 46 0.62 -11.59 -8.36
CA PHE A 46 0.83 -10.40 -7.55
C PHE A 46 0.31 -10.64 -6.12
N PRO A 47 1.19 -10.86 -5.14
CA PRO A 47 0.80 -11.30 -3.80
C PRO A 47 0.19 -10.21 -2.92
N THR A 48 0.24 -8.96 -3.35
CA THR A 48 -0.23 -7.80 -2.59
C THR A 48 -1.64 -7.43 -3.01
N MET A 49 -2.60 -7.37 -2.06
CA MET A 49 -3.97 -6.94 -2.36
C MET A 49 -4.06 -5.44 -2.64
N TYR A 50 -3.33 -4.63 -1.87
CA TYR A 50 -3.42 -3.18 -1.88
C TYR A 50 -2.13 -2.53 -2.31
N TRP A 51 -2.23 -1.53 -3.18
CA TRP A 51 -1.10 -0.78 -3.66
C TRP A 51 -1.25 0.71 -3.38
N LEU A 52 -0.24 1.28 -2.71
CA LEU A 52 -0.16 2.70 -2.42
C LEU A 52 0.18 3.48 -3.69
N THR A 53 -0.67 4.44 -4.06
CA THR A 53 -0.53 5.21 -5.32
C THR A 53 -0.30 6.71 -5.08
N CYS A 54 -0.73 7.25 -3.94
CA CYS A 54 -0.55 8.66 -3.62
C CYS A 54 0.93 9.04 -3.59
N PRO A 55 1.40 9.96 -4.47
CA PRO A 55 2.81 10.28 -4.60
C PRO A 55 3.42 10.91 -3.34
N MET A 56 2.62 11.62 -2.55
CA MET A 56 3.04 12.17 -1.26
C MET A 56 3.38 11.04 -0.27
N TYR A 57 2.46 10.08 -0.09
CA TYR A 57 2.69 8.95 0.80
C TYR A 57 3.84 8.06 0.30
N VAL A 58 3.89 7.77 -1.00
CA VAL A 58 4.98 6.98 -1.60
C VAL A 58 6.34 7.61 -1.31
N LYS A 59 6.47 8.94 -1.50
CA LYS A 59 7.74 9.64 -1.24
C LYS A 59 8.12 9.64 0.23
N LYS A 60 7.18 9.98 1.13
CA LYS A 60 7.43 10.01 2.57
C LYS A 60 7.82 8.62 3.11
N VAL A 61 7.11 7.57 2.69
CA VAL A 61 7.44 6.19 3.07
C VAL A 61 8.80 5.75 2.53
N SER A 62 9.13 6.09 1.27
CA SER A 62 10.46 5.80 0.71
C SER A 62 11.58 6.46 1.53
N THR A 63 11.35 7.67 2.04
CA THR A 63 12.29 8.34 2.94
C THR A 63 12.45 7.60 4.27
N LEU A 64 11.36 7.11 4.88
CA LEU A 64 11.45 6.29 6.09
C LEU A 64 12.21 4.98 5.84
N GLU A 65 11.95 4.30 4.72
CA GLU A 65 12.66 3.05 4.37
C GLU A 65 14.17 3.31 4.14
N SER A 66 14.54 4.38 3.44
CA SER A 66 15.95 4.76 3.22
C SER A 66 16.67 5.16 4.50
N ASN A 67 15.94 5.70 5.49
CA ASN A 67 16.47 6.02 6.82
C ASN A 67 16.50 4.81 7.77
N GLY A 68 16.24 3.60 7.29
CA GLY A 68 16.39 2.37 8.06
C GLY A 68 15.20 1.98 8.93
N MET A 69 14.02 2.59 8.73
CA MET A 69 12.82 2.34 9.55
C MET A 69 12.39 0.86 9.51
N VAL A 70 12.58 0.15 8.38
CA VAL A 70 12.29 -1.30 8.30
C VAL A 70 13.09 -2.08 9.33
N LYS A 71 14.42 -1.86 9.37
CA LYS A 71 15.30 -2.55 10.34
C LYS A 71 14.98 -2.19 11.78
N HIS A 72 14.63 -0.93 12.03
CA HIS A 72 14.22 -0.46 13.35
C HIS A 72 12.96 -1.19 13.83
N LEU A 73 11.92 -1.27 12.99
CA LEU A 73 10.67 -1.93 13.32
C LEU A 73 10.84 -3.46 13.45
N ASP A 74 11.68 -4.10 12.61
CA ASP A 74 12.00 -5.52 12.75
C ASP A 74 12.64 -5.80 14.13
N LYS A 75 13.56 -4.94 14.58
CA LYS A 75 14.12 -5.03 15.93
C LYS A 75 13.04 -4.86 17.00
N GLN A 76 12.15 -3.89 16.85
CA GLN A 76 11.04 -3.70 17.80
C GLN A 76 10.11 -4.92 17.87
N LEU A 77 9.90 -5.63 16.76
CA LEU A 77 9.14 -6.88 16.76
C LEU A 77 9.81 -8.00 17.59
N VAL A 78 11.14 -8.01 17.66
CA VAL A 78 11.88 -8.95 18.51
C VAL A 78 11.76 -8.54 19.98
N ASP A 79 11.96 -7.27 20.28
CA ASP A 79 12.04 -6.75 21.66
C ASP A 79 10.66 -6.58 22.33
N ASN A 80 9.59 -6.36 21.55
CA ASN A 80 8.24 -6.09 22.03
C ASN A 80 7.27 -7.23 21.68
N LYS A 81 7.05 -8.13 22.63
CA LYS A 81 6.14 -9.30 22.47
C LYS A 81 4.69 -8.89 22.14
N LYS A 82 4.18 -7.78 22.69
CA LYS A 82 2.82 -7.30 22.42
C LYS A 82 2.69 -6.82 20.97
N LEU A 83 3.64 -6.02 20.49
CA LEU A 83 3.70 -5.55 19.12
C LEU A 83 3.80 -6.73 18.14
N ASN A 84 4.71 -7.68 18.41
CA ASN A 84 4.87 -8.89 17.61
C ASN A 84 3.57 -9.70 17.51
N LYS A 85 2.86 -9.89 18.63
CA LYS A 85 1.56 -10.61 18.62
C LYS A 85 0.52 -9.92 17.74
N LEU A 86 0.41 -8.59 17.81
CA LEU A 86 -0.52 -7.82 16.97
C LEU A 86 -0.13 -7.89 15.49
N TRP A 87 1.15 -7.75 15.18
CA TRP A 87 1.66 -7.88 13.82
C TRP A 87 1.40 -9.26 13.24
N ARG A 88 1.73 -10.35 13.96
CA ARG A 88 1.46 -11.73 13.51
C ARG A 88 -0.02 -11.99 13.28
N LYS A 89 -0.88 -11.47 14.16
CA LYS A 89 -2.34 -11.56 13.99
C LYS A 89 -2.77 -10.91 12.68
N ARG A 90 -2.27 -9.70 12.36
CA ARG A 90 -2.58 -9.02 11.12
C ARG A 90 -2.05 -9.77 9.90
N GLN A 91 -0.82 -10.25 9.94
CA GLN A 91 -0.23 -11.06 8.86
C GLN A 91 -1.10 -12.26 8.51
N LYS A 92 -1.56 -13.01 9.50
CA LYS A 92 -2.42 -14.18 9.29
C LYS A 92 -3.81 -13.80 8.76
N SER A 93 -4.40 -12.75 9.32
CA SER A 93 -5.71 -12.23 8.87
C SER A 93 -5.63 -11.76 7.40
N TYR A 94 -4.61 -10.99 7.04
CA TYR A 94 -4.37 -10.53 5.67
C TYR A 94 -4.22 -11.69 4.68
N GLU A 95 -3.42 -12.70 5.03
CA GLU A 95 -3.25 -13.91 4.21
C GLU A 95 -4.61 -14.60 3.97
N ASN A 96 -5.41 -14.76 5.01
CA ASN A 96 -6.73 -15.39 4.93
C ASN A 96 -7.71 -14.55 4.08
N GLU A 97 -7.74 -13.22 4.28
CA GLU A 97 -8.58 -12.29 3.50
C GLU A 97 -8.22 -12.35 2.01
N ARG A 98 -6.92 -12.28 1.69
CA ARG A 98 -6.42 -12.40 0.33
C ARG A 98 -6.78 -13.74 -0.30
N ASN A 99 -6.51 -14.84 0.40
CA ASN A 99 -6.75 -16.17 -0.13
C ASN A 99 -8.26 -16.44 -0.32
N LYS A 100 -9.11 -15.92 0.56
CA LYS A 100 -10.57 -15.97 0.40
C LYS A 100 -11.02 -15.20 -0.85
N LYS A 101 -10.49 -13.99 -1.04
CA LYS A 101 -10.78 -13.16 -2.23
C LYS A 101 -10.40 -13.88 -3.54
N TYR A 102 -9.30 -14.63 -3.53
CA TYR A 102 -8.76 -15.28 -4.72
C TYR A 102 -9.25 -16.73 -4.96
N LYS A 103 -10.00 -17.31 -4.03
CA LYS A 103 -10.54 -18.69 -4.16
C LYS A 103 -11.47 -18.88 -5.36
N SER A 104 -12.16 -17.84 -5.79
CA SER A 104 -13.06 -17.89 -6.95
C SER A 104 -12.33 -17.91 -8.30
N LEU A 105 -11.03 -17.65 -8.31
CA LEU A 105 -10.18 -17.64 -9.50
C LEU A 105 -9.45 -18.99 -9.55
N SER A 106 -10.07 -19.99 -10.19
CA SER A 106 -9.56 -21.35 -10.30
C SER A 106 -8.14 -21.42 -10.90
N ASN A 107 -7.35 -22.40 -10.45
CA ASN A 107 -6.09 -22.88 -11.02
C ASN A 107 -4.82 -22.06 -10.82
N THR A 108 -4.75 -21.17 -9.84
CA THR A 108 -3.50 -20.46 -9.55
C THR A 108 -3.01 -20.73 -8.13
N ILE A 109 -1.69 -20.87 -7.98
CA ILE A 109 -1.02 -21.02 -6.68
C ILE A 109 -1.39 -19.81 -5.79
N SER A 110 -1.94 -20.08 -4.60
CA SER A 110 -2.21 -19.03 -3.63
C SER A 110 -0.87 -18.53 -3.07
N PRO A 111 -0.58 -17.22 -3.12
CA PRO A 111 0.65 -16.70 -2.56
C PRO A 111 0.67 -16.91 -1.05
N MET A 112 1.83 -17.27 -0.51
CA MET A 112 2.05 -17.44 0.94
C MET A 112 2.47 -16.12 1.58
N GLY A 113 2.29 -16.04 2.89
CA GLY A 113 2.70 -14.87 3.69
C GLY A 113 1.64 -13.77 3.75
N GLY A 114 1.84 -12.86 4.68
CA GLY A 114 0.95 -11.73 4.95
C GLY A 114 1.25 -10.51 4.09
N VAL A 115 1.15 -9.33 4.71
CA VAL A 115 1.45 -8.04 4.07
C VAL A 115 2.89 -8.02 3.55
N GLY A 116 3.08 -7.60 2.31
CA GLY A 116 4.40 -7.63 1.65
C GLY A 116 4.89 -9.03 1.27
N GLY A 117 4.06 -10.07 1.37
CA GLY A 117 4.42 -11.44 1.00
C GLY A 117 5.42 -12.10 1.95
N THR A 118 5.42 -11.73 3.22
CA THR A 118 6.36 -12.22 4.23
C THR A 118 5.65 -12.77 5.47
N THR A 119 6.34 -13.66 6.20
CA THR A 119 5.90 -14.20 7.50
C THR A 119 6.88 -13.92 8.63
N LYS A 120 8.08 -13.44 8.31
CA LYS A 120 9.21 -13.37 9.25
C LYS A 120 9.69 -11.96 9.56
N SER A 121 9.45 -10.99 8.67
CA SER A 121 9.98 -9.62 8.78
C SER A 121 9.03 -8.61 8.16
N ILE A 122 9.25 -7.33 8.47
CA ILE A 122 8.62 -6.20 7.78
C ILE A 122 9.41 -5.96 6.49
N LYS A 123 8.87 -6.35 5.36
CA LYS A 123 9.58 -6.26 4.10
C LYS A 123 9.44 -4.90 3.42
N CYS A 124 8.24 -4.29 3.52
CA CYS A 124 7.89 -3.10 2.76
C CYS A 124 6.88 -2.25 3.52
N LEU A 125 7.25 -1.03 3.88
CA LEU A 125 6.37 -0.10 4.61
C LEU A 125 5.23 0.43 3.74
N HIS A 126 5.41 0.53 2.42
CA HIS A 126 4.35 0.92 1.49
C HIS A 126 3.16 -0.05 1.55
N SER A 127 3.43 -1.35 1.57
CA SER A 127 2.38 -2.37 1.68
C SER A 127 1.68 -2.32 3.04
N HIS A 128 2.41 -2.07 4.13
CA HIS A 128 1.84 -1.94 5.47
C HIS A 128 0.98 -0.69 5.59
N LEU A 129 1.42 0.45 5.04
CA LEU A 129 0.63 1.67 5.02
C LEU A 129 -0.64 1.51 4.16
N ALA A 130 -0.52 0.92 2.97
CA ALA A 130 -1.68 0.67 2.12
C ALA A 130 -2.74 -0.18 2.84
N ASP A 131 -2.31 -1.26 3.51
CA ASP A 131 -3.19 -2.11 4.29
C ASP A 131 -3.82 -1.37 5.49
N GLU A 132 -3.09 -0.51 6.18
CA GLU A 132 -3.65 0.31 7.27
C GLU A 132 -4.71 1.28 6.76
N LEU A 133 -4.44 2.00 5.68
CA LEU A 133 -5.36 2.98 5.10
C LEU A 133 -6.68 2.36 4.62
N VAL A 134 -6.69 1.06 4.31
CA VAL A 134 -7.91 0.32 3.91
C VAL A 134 -8.58 -0.35 5.09
N SER A 135 -7.83 -1.04 5.94
CA SER A 135 -8.38 -1.92 6.96
C SER A 135 -8.48 -1.30 8.36
N GLY A 136 -7.64 -0.31 8.68
CA GLY A 136 -7.48 0.24 10.03
C GLY A 136 -6.94 -0.78 11.04
N LYS A 137 -6.31 -1.87 10.59
CA LYS A 137 -5.93 -3.02 11.45
C LYS A 137 -4.44 -3.34 11.42
N ASN A 138 -3.64 -2.58 10.67
CA ASN A 138 -2.22 -2.85 10.51
C ASN A 138 -1.37 -2.03 11.47
N VAL A 139 -0.94 -2.63 12.57
CA VAL A 139 -0.17 -1.94 13.62
C VAL A 139 1.12 -1.31 13.09
N ILE A 140 1.79 -1.90 12.11
CA ILE A 140 2.99 -1.34 11.48
C ILE A 140 2.61 -0.17 10.56
N GLY A 141 1.57 -0.34 9.75
CA GLY A 141 1.03 0.73 8.92
C GLY A 141 0.58 1.94 9.73
N LYS A 142 0.00 1.71 10.92
CA LYS A 142 -0.36 2.77 11.87
C LYS A 142 0.86 3.56 12.34
N VAL A 143 1.94 2.89 12.75
CA VAL A 143 3.20 3.54 13.13
C VAL A 143 3.78 4.36 11.97
N VAL A 144 3.73 3.81 10.75
CA VAL A 144 4.17 4.54 9.55
C VAL A 144 3.32 5.79 9.33
N LEU A 145 1.99 5.66 9.38
CA LEU A 145 1.07 6.79 9.19
C LEU A 145 1.29 7.90 10.23
N GLU A 146 1.46 7.54 11.49
CA GLU A 146 1.76 8.47 12.57
C GLU A 146 3.12 9.19 12.36
N SER A 147 4.11 8.48 11.78
CA SER A 147 5.44 9.05 11.52
C SER A 147 5.46 10.05 10.37
N ILE A 148 4.60 9.89 9.36
CA ILE A 148 4.59 10.74 8.15
C ILE A 148 3.45 11.75 8.12
N GLY A 149 2.49 11.64 9.02
CA GLY A 149 1.25 12.41 9.03
C GLY A 149 0.24 11.98 7.97
N GLY A 150 -0.94 12.56 8.05
CA GLY A 150 -1.99 12.35 7.06
C GLY A 150 -1.73 13.07 5.73
N CYS A 151 -2.63 12.88 4.76
CA CYS A 151 -2.59 13.64 3.52
C CYS A 151 -3.01 15.09 3.78
N ASN A 152 -2.05 16.01 3.67
CA ASN A 152 -2.19 17.44 3.92
C ASN A 152 -1.76 18.30 2.73
N CYS A 153 -1.84 17.77 1.51
CA CYS A 153 -1.49 18.53 0.30
C CYS A 153 -2.37 19.77 0.16
N ASN A 154 -1.77 20.93 -0.17
CA ASN A 154 -2.49 22.16 -0.48
C ASN A 154 -3.01 22.19 -1.92
N GLU A 155 -2.40 21.39 -2.80
CA GLU A 155 -2.75 21.28 -4.22
C GLU A 155 -2.96 19.81 -4.61
N PRO A 156 -3.86 19.49 -5.52
CA PRO A 156 -4.02 18.14 -6.04
C PRO A 156 -2.79 17.75 -6.90
N CYS A 157 -2.33 16.51 -6.79
CA CYS A 157 -1.17 16.02 -7.56
C CYS A 157 -1.48 15.79 -9.05
N VAL A 158 -2.76 15.63 -9.41
CA VAL A 158 -3.25 15.46 -10.78
C VAL A 158 -4.41 16.41 -11.02
N VAL A 159 -4.36 17.15 -12.14
CA VAL A 159 -5.42 18.08 -12.58
C VAL A 159 -5.66 17.86 -14.09
N ASN A 160 -6.92 17.76 -14.50
CA ASN A 160 -7.31 17.63 -15.89
C ASN A 160 -6.56 16.52 -16.67
N GLY A 161 -6.29 15.39 -16.01
CA GLY A 161 -5.62 14.25 -16.62
C GLY A 161 -4.12 14.44 -16.86
N SER A 162 -3.51 15.39 -16.15
CA SER A 162 -2.08 15.68 -16.22
C SER A 162 -1.49 15.89 -14.83
N LYS A 163 -0.18 15.70 -14.68
CA LYS A 163 0.52 16.03 -13.45
C LYS A 163 0.40 17.54 -13.18
N ASN A 164 0.09 17.89 -11.95
CA ASN A 164 0.00 19.30 -11.55
C ASN A 164 1.40 19.83 -11.19
N ASP A 165 1.88 20.78 -11.97
CA ASP A 165 3.20 21.42 -11.77
C ASP A 165 3.28 22.29 -10.50
N LYS A 166 2.11 22.67 -9.93
CA LYS A 166 2.04 23.42 -8.66
C LYS A 166 2.14 22.52 -7.43
N TRP A 167 1.81 21.21 -7.60
CA TRP A 167 1.87 20.26 -6.50
C TRP A 167 3.30 20.08 -5.97
N ARG A 168 3.43 20.14 -4.65
CA ARG A 168 4.70 19.92 -3.92
C ARG A 168 4.44 19.03 -2.72
N ILE A 169 5.47 18.31 -2.29
CA ILE A 169 5.44 17.55 -1.04
C ILE A 169 5.84 18.48 0.08
N GLU A 170 4.95 18.62 1.05
CA GLU A 170 5.23 19.30 2.31
C GLU A 170 5.65 18.24 3.35
N TRP A 171 6.75 18.53 4.06
CA TRP A 171 7.33 17.65 5.07
C TRP A 171 6.89 18.04 6.48
#